data_d636cb5571f4bcb0da9a2813474712d2
#
_entry.id   d636cb5571f4bcb0da9a2813474712d2
#
_cell.length_a   1.000
_cell.length_b   1.000
_cell.length_c   1.000
_cell.angle_alpha   90.00
_cell.angle_beta   90.00
_cell.angle_gamma   90.00
#
_symmetry.space_group_name_H-M   'P 1'
#
loop_
_entity.id
_entity.type
_entity.pdbx_description
1 polymer ?
#
loop_
_entity_poly.entity_id
_entity_poly.type
_entity_poly.pdbx_seq_one_letter_code
_entity_poly.pdbx_strand_id
1 'polypeptide(L)'
;FEPGPVKTLFGHAMVATMRRAAAVGPSPNRITLLRDADGDGIAEQRHVLLDGLQQPFGMALVDGQFYVGNTDGVVAFPYADGDTRITSPGRPLCKFRSNGHWTRSLLASPDGRKLYAGVGSLSNIGDMGMDVEQGRACVYELDLATGERRTFASGLRNPVGLAWEPTTGA
;
A
#
# COMPACT_ATOMS: atom_id res chain seq x y z
N PHE A 1 6.37 -4.18 -25.17
CA PHE A 1 6.00 -5.55 -25.62
C PHE A 1 4.50 -5.56 -25.91
N GLU A 2 4.13 -5.58 -27.18
CA GLU A 2 2.74 -5.80 -27.57
C GLU A 2 2.46 -7.31 -27.55
N PRO A 3 1.52 -7.80 -26.74
CA PRO A 3 1.14 -9.21 -26.77
C PRO A 3 0.50 -9.54 -28.12
N GLY A 4 0.94 -10.63 -28.74
CA GLY A 4 0.35 -11.10 -30.02
C GLY A 4 -1.17 -11.37 -29.89
N PRO A 5 -1.91 -11.43 -31.03
CA PRO A 5 -3.38 -11.40 -31.06
C PRO A 5 -4.05 -12.52 -30.23
N VAL A 6 -3.46 -13.70 -30.14
CA VAL A 6 -4.00 -14.82 -29.33
C VAL A 6 -3.85 -14.55 -27.83
N LYS A 7 -2.72 -13.98 -27.39
CA LYS A 7 -2.52 -13.58 -25.99
C LYS A 7 -3.46 -12.45 -25.60
N THR A 8 -3.75 -11.55 -26.53
CA THR A 8 -4.70 -10.44 -26.33
C THR A 8 -6.13 -10.95 -26.17
N LEU A 9 -6.57 -11.90 -27.01
CA LEU A 9 -7.92 -12.49 -26.94
C LEU A 9 -8.11 -13.27 -25.63
N PHE A 10 -7.13 -14.09 -25.25
CA PHE A 10 -7.15 -14.81 -23.97
C PHE A 10 -7.16 -13.83 -22.77
N GLY A 11 -6.34 -12.78 -22.85
CA GLY A 11 -6.31 -11.73 -21.85
C GLY A 11 -7.66 -11.02 -21.68
N HIS A 12 -8.33 -10.69 -22.79
CA HIS A 12 -9.67 -10.08 -22.75
C HIS A 12 -10.71 -11.03 -22.16
N ALA A 13 -10.71 -12.31 -22.53
CA ALA A 13 -11.62 -13.31 -21.97
C ALA A 13 -11.40 -13.50 -20.47
N MET A 14 -10.13 -13.56 -20.03
CA MET A 14 -9.77 -13.65 -18.62
C MET A 14 -10.26 -12.43 -17.84
N VAL A 15 -10.00 -11.21 -18.33
CA VAL A 15 -10.46 -9.97 -17.68
C VAL A 15 -11.99 -9.91 -17.61
N ALA A 16 -12.68 -10.34 -18.68
CA ALA A 16 -14.16 -10.39 -18.67
C ALA A 16 -14.69 -11.37 -17.63
N THR A 17 -14.05 -12.53 -17.48
CA THR A 17 -14.40 -13.52 -16.45
C THR A 17 -14.14 -12.97 -15.04
N MET A 18 -12.98 -12.34 -14.83
CA MET A 18 -12.64 -11.72 -13.54
C MET A 18 -13.59 -10.58 -13.15
N ARG A 19 -14.04 -9.78 -14.15
CA ARG A 19 -15.06 -8.74 -13.92
C ARG A 19 -16.40 -9.34 -13.50
N ARG A 20 -16.84 -10.43 -14.15
CA ARG A 20 -18.08 -11.14 -13.77
C ARG A 20 -18.01 -11.71 -12.37
N ALA A 21 -16.84 -12.18 -11.95
CA ALA A 21 -16.56 -12.68 -10.60
C ALA A 21 -16.33 -11.56 -9.58
N ALA A 22 -16.45 -10.29 -9.95
CA ALA A 22 -16.10 -9.12 -9.14
C ALA A 22 -14.64 -9.17 -8.58
N ALA A 23 -13.76 -9.93 -9.24
CA ALA A 23 -12.37 -10.09 -8.84
C ALA A 23 -11.46 -8.95 -9.35
N VAL A 24 -11.92 -8.14 -10.28
CA VAL A 24 -11.24 -6.94 -10.78
C VAL A 24 -12.24 -5.80 -10.96
N GLY A 25 -11.83 -4.62 -10.58
CA GLY A 25 -12.61 -3.41 -10.74
C GLY A 25 -11.73 -2.18 -10.46
N PRO A 26 -12.18 -0.99 -10.77
CA PRO A 26 -11.46 0.22 -10.38
C PRO A 26 -11.41 0.30 -8.86
N SER A 27 -10.23 0.68 -8.33
CA SER A 27 -10.13 0.99 -6.91
C SER A 27 -11.09 2.14 -6.56
N PRO A 28 -11.83 2.08 -5.46
CA PRO A 28 -12.61 3.21 -4.99
C PRO A 28 -11.73 4.37 -4.52
N ASN A 29 -10.41 4.20 -4.45
CA ASN A 29 -9.42 5.20 -4.06
C ASN A 29 -9.73 5.89 -2.73
N ARG A 30 -10.28 5.13 -1.78
CA ARG A 30 -10.70 5.62 -0.46
C ARG A 30 -10.40 4.62 0.64
N ILE A 31 -10.35 5.10 1.86
CA ILE A 31 -10.35 4.29 3.08
C ILE A 31 -11.72 4.42 3.74
N THR A 32 -12.32 3.28 4.05
CA THR A 32 -13.58 3.20 4.78
C THR A 32 -13.28 2.79 6.21
N LEU A 33 -13.73 3.60 7.16
CA LEU A 33 -13.71 3.30 8.59
C LEU A 33 -14.99 2.53 8.93
N LEU A 34 -14.82 1.41 9.59
CA LEU A 34 -15.90 0.65 10.22
C LEU A 34 -15.70 0.72 11.73
N ARG A 35 -16.77 0.96 12.49
CA ARG A 35 -16.72 0.99 13.94
C ARG A 35 -17.84 0.13 14.50
N ASP A 36 -17.44 -0.84 15.28
CA ASP A 36 -18.28 -1.64 16.15
C ASP A 36 -18.39 -0.87 17.46
N ALA A 37 -19.57 -0.32 17.75
CA ALA A 37 -19.78 0.61 18.88
C ALA A 37 -20.12 -0.11 20.16
N ASP A 38 -20.69 -1.31 20.10
CA ASP A 38 -21.12 -2.09 21.27
C ASP A 38 -20.28 -3.36 21.51
N GLY A 39 -19.34 -3.69 20.60
CA GLY A 39 -18.38 -4.77 20.74
C GLY A 39 -18.96 -6.14 20.41
N ASP A 40 -20.04 -6.22 19.63
CA ASP A 40 -20.69 -7.48 19.26
C ASP A 40 -20.03 -8.16 18.03
N GLY A 41 -19.07 -7.50 17.38
CA GLY A 41 -18.37 -7.97 16.18
C GLY A 41 -19.03 -7.52 14.87
N ILE A 42 -20.09 -6.70 14.93
CA ILE A 42 -20.77 -6.12 13.78
C ILE A 42 -20.56 -4.59 13.81
N ALA A 43 -20.11 -4.03 12.71
CA ALA A 43 -19.88 -2.59 12.65
C ALA A 43 -21.16 -1.84 12.28
N GLU A 44 -21.74 -1.08 13.22
CA GLU A 44 -22.93 -0.25 13.01
C GLU A 44 -22.62 1.04 12.28
N GLN A 45 -21.37 1.52 12.44
CA GLN A 45 -20.95 2.79 11.84
C GLN A 45 -20.01 2.54 10.65
N ARG A 46 -20.30 3.25 9.56
CA ARG A 46 -19.49 3.22 8.35
C ARG A 46 -19.27 4.63 7.82
N HIS A 47 -18.01 5.03 7.74
CA HIS A 47 -17.61 6.36 7.30
C HIS A 47 -16.56 6.28 6.18
N VAL A 48 -16.53 7.24 5.27
CA VAL A 48 -15.41 7.46 4.36
C VAL A 48 -14.38 8.30 5.11
N LEU A 49 -13.34 7.65 5.64
CA LEU A 49 -12.29 8.31 6.42
C LEU A 49 -11.43 9.22 5.53
N LEU A 50 -11.01 8.71 4.38
CA LEU A 50 -10.23 9.40 3.35
C LEU A 50 -10.73 9.02 1.97
N ASP A 51 -10.71 9.96 1.05
CA ASP A 51 -10.97 9.76 -0.38
C ASP A 51 -9.90 10.43 -1.25
N GLY A 52 -9.99 10.28 -2.57
CA GLY A 52 -9.04 10.88 -3.51
C GLY A 52 -7.62 10.29 -3.44
N LEU A 53 -7.47 9.08 -2.94
CA LEU A 53 -6.21 8.36 -2.83
C LEU A 53 -5.84 7.66 -4.16
N GLN A 54 -4.63 7.09 -4.22
CA GLN A 54 -4.13 6.37 -5.40
C GLN A 54 -3.94 4.87 -5.07
N GLN A 55 -5.01 4.08 -5.19
CA GLN A 55 -5.01 2.65 -4.85
C GLN A 55 -4.35 2.38 -3.48
N PRO A 56 -4.92 2.90 -2.38
CA PRO A 56 -4.34 2.74 -1.05
C PRO A 56 -4.32 1.26 -0.65
N PHE A 57 -3.24 0.83 0.03
CA PHE A 57 -3.09 -0.55 0.49
C PHE A 57 -2.63 -0.62 1.96
N GLY A 58 -1.38 -0.32 2.25
CA GLY A 58 -0.84 -0.32 3.61
C GLY A 58 -1.22 0.92 4.39
N MET A 59 -1.43 0.75 5.69
CA MET A 59 -1.76 1.83 6.61
C MET A 59 -0.98 1.65 7.92
N ALA A 60 -0.58 2.75 8.54
CA ALA A 60 0.01 2.76 9.87
C ALA A 60 -0.41 4.02 10.61
N LEU A 61 -0.62 3.91 11.93
CA LEU A 61 -0.90 5.05 12.80
C LEU A 61 0.26 5.20 13.78
N VAL A 62 0.89 6.36 13.79
CA VAL A 62 2.03 6.69 14.66
C VAL A 62 1.86 8.14 15.15
N ASP A 63 1.81 8.35 16.45
CA ASP A 63 1.82 9.67 17.09
C ASP A 63 0.81 10.66 16.48
N GLY A 64 -0.43 10.22 16.28
CA GLY A 64 -1.48 11.06 15.69
C GLY A 64 -1.30 11.36 14.19
N GLN A 65 -0.42 10.62 13.50
CA GLN A 65 -0.26 10.67 12.05
C GLN A 65 -0.71 9.35 11.43
N PHE A 66 -1.64 9.44 10.51
CA PHE A 66 -2.14 8.30 9.73
C PHE A 66 -1.40 8.23 8.40
N TYR A 67 -0.57 7.22 8.25
CA TYR A 67 0.24 6.98 7.05
C TYR A 67 -0.50 6.04 6.11
N VAL A 68 -0.55 6.42 4.83
CA VAL A 68 -1.20 5.64 3.77
C VAL A 68 -0.20 5.32 2.67
N GLY A 69 -0.03 4.04 2.39
CA GLY A 69 0.74 3.52 1.25
C GLY A 69 -0.11 3.51 -0.01
N ASN A 70 -0.01 4.56 -0.80
CA ASN A 70 -0.55 4.63 -2.15
C ASN A 70 0.39 3.95 -3.15
N THR A 71 -0.09 3.54 -4.32
CA THR A 71 0.74 2.95 -5.37
C THR A 71 1.95 3.83 -5.73
N ASP A 72 1.79 5.14 -5.73
CA ASP A 72 2.78 6.14 -6.13
C ASP A 72 3.61 6.71 -4.97
N GLY A 73 3.34 6.33 -3.72
CA GLY A 73 4.11 6.83 -2.58
C GLY A 73 3.45 6.62 -1.22
N VAL A 74 4.01 7.25 -0.20
CA VAL A 74 3.43 7.31 1.15
C VAL A 74 3.01 8.74 1.45
N VAL A 75 1.80 8.88 2.00
CA VAL A 75 1.23 10.16 2.41
C VAL A 75 0.84 10.08 3.88
N ALA A 76 1.16 11.10 4.65
CA ALA A 76 0.80 11.26 6.07
C ALA A 76 -0.35 12.26 6.21
N PHE A 77 -1.29 11.93 7.09
CA PHE A 77 -2.44 12.77 7.42
C PHE A 77 -2.53 12.94 8.93
N PRO A 78 -2.81 14.13 9.47
CA PRO A 78 -3.17 14.29 10.87
C PRO A 78 -4.43 13.46 11.18
N TYR A 79 -4.41 12.73 12.29
CA TYR A 79 -5.53 11.92 12.75
C TYR A 79 -5.66 12.02 14.28
N ALA A 80 -6.84 12.29 14.77
CA ALA A 80 -7.18 12.23 16.18
C ALA A 80 -8.12 11.05 16.46
N ASP A 81 -7.97 10.46 17.64
CA ASP A 81 -8.87 9.38 18.08
C ASP A 81 -10.33 9.85 18.04
N GLY A 82 -11.16 9.03 17.41
CA GLY A 82 -12.57 9.36 17.23
C GLY A 82 -12.90 10.02 15.90
N ASP A 83 -11.91 10.49 15.13
CA ASP A 83 -12.16 11.03 13.80
C ASP A 83 -12.90 10.01 12.92
N THR A 84 -13.95 10.47 12.27
CA THR A 84 -14.69 9.69 11.26
C THR A 84 -14.41 10.14 9.84
N ARG A 85 -13.72 11.26 9.68
CA ARG A 85 -13.28 11.81 8.40
C ARG A 85 -12.04 12.69 8.60
N ILE A 86 -11.07 12.51 7.73
CA ILE A 86 -9.88 13.36 7.64
C ILE A 86 -10.08 14.31 6.46
N THR A 87 -10.07 15.61 6.73
CA THR A 87 -10.24 16.68 5.73
C THR A 87 -8.96 17.47 5.48
N SER A 88 -7.96 17.29 6.36
CA SER A 88 -6.67 17.94 6.22
C SER A 88 -5.93 17.46 4.96
N PRO A 89 -5.21 18.34 4.26
CA PRO A 89 -4.39 17.92 3.14
C PRO A 89 -3.30 16.94 3.58
N GLY A 90 -3.09 15.90 2.77
CA GLY A 90 -2.02 14.95 3.02
C GLY A 90 -0.65 15.53 2.76
N ARG A 91 0.32 15.23 3.62
CA ARG A 91 1.74 15.55 3.44
C ARG A 91 2.45 14.36 2.79
N PRO A 92 2.95 14.49 1.54
CA PRO A 92 3.75 13.42 0.93
C PRO A 92 5.03 13.18 1.73
N LEU A 93 5.30 11.91 2.05
CA LEU A 93 6.53 11.47 2.73
C LEU A 93 7.59 11.02 1.73
N CYS A 94 7.18 10.17 0.78
CA CYS A 94 8.06 9.71 -0.30
C CYS A 94 7.25 9.35 -1.55
N LYS A 95 7.95 9.22 -2.67
CA LYS A 95 7.37 8.77 -3.95
C LYS A 95 7.96 7.44 -4.39
N PHE A 96 7.14 6.61 -5.04
CA PHE A 96 7.53 5.36 -5.68
C PHE A 96 7.13 5.35 -7.16
N ARG A 97 7.75 4.47 -7.93
CA ARG A 97 7.28 4.17 -9.29
C ARG A 97 5.96 3.40 -9.20
N SER A 98 4.93 3.87 -9.90
CA SER A 98 3.55 3.34 -9.80
C SER A 98 3.23 2.17 -10.73
N ASN A 99 4.14 1.79 -11.64
CA ASN A 99 3.97 0.64 -12.54
C ASN A 99 4.35 -0.69 -11.85
N GLY A 100 3.93 -1.83 -12.41
CA GLY A 100 4.18 -3.17 -11.86
C GLY A 100 3.27 -3.51 -10.67
N HIS A 101 3.80 -4.21 -9.67
CA HIS A 101 3.06 -4.51 -8.45
C HIS A 101 2.69 -3.21 -7.73
N TRP A 102 1.40 -3.04 -7.47
CA TRP A 102 0.81 -1.78 -7.00
C TRP A 102 0.71 -1.68 -5.47
N THR A 103 0.77 -2.80 -4.75
CA THR A 103 0.65 -2.85 -3.29
C THR A 103 1.84 -2.16 -2.60
N ARG A 104 1.56 -1.41 -1.55
CA ARG A 104 2.55 -0.74 -0.69
C ARG A 104 2.21 -1.05 0.76
N SER A 105 2.70 -2.18 1.28
CA SER A 105 2.55 -2.53 2.69
C SER A 105 3.31 -1.55 3.55
N LEU A 106 2.75 -1.18 4.69
CA LEU A 106 3.40 -0.32 5.67
C LEU A 106 3.51 -1.05 7.02
N LEU A 107 4.62 -0.82 7.73
CA LEU A 107 4.84 -1.26 9.11
C LEU A 107 5.63 -0.18 9.84
N ALA A 108 5.10 0.31 10.96
CA ALA A 108 5.81 1.24 11.81
C ALA A 108 6.84 0.50 12.69
N SER A 109 7.97 1.14 12.99
CA SER A 109 8.89 0.63 14.02
C SER A 109 8.24 0.69 15.40
N PRO A 110 8.62 -0.20 16.32
CA PRO A 110 8.05 -0.21 17.68
C PRO A 110 8.26 1.11 18.44
N ASP A 111 9.33 1.84 18.14
CA ASP A 111 9.65 3.13 18.74
C ASP A 111 8.98 4.34 18.04
N GLY A 112 8.18 4.08 17.00
CA GLY A 112 7.48 5.11 16.25
C GLY A 112 8.35 6.05 15.40
N ARG A 113 9.65 5.78 15.26
CA ARG A 113 10.56 6.68 14.55
C ARG A 113 10.68 6.39 13.06
N LYS A 114 10.35 5.19 12.65
CA LYS A 114 10.55 4.70 11.29
C LYS A 114 9.29 4.08 10.73
N LEU A 115 9.18 4.11 9.41
CA LEU A 115 8.15 3.42 8.66
C LEU A 115 8.80 2.54 7.59
N TYR A 116 8.42 1.28 7.53
CA TYR A 116 8.87 0.33 6.53
C TYR A 116 7.81 0.22 5.43
N ALA A 117 8.25 0.33 4.17
CA ALA A 117 7.35 0.30 3.03
C ALA A 117 7.77 -0.77 2.02
N GLY A 118 6.90 -1.73 1.78
CA GLY A 118 7.11 -2.77 0.76
C GLY A 118 6.85 -2.23 -0.64
N VAL A 119 7.79 -2.45 -1.55
CA VAL A 119 7.67 -2.09 -2.98
C VAL A 119 7.93 -3.32 -3.83
N GLY A 120 6.92 -3.79 -4.54
CA GLY A 120 7.03 -4.98 -5.38
C GLY A 120 7.79 -4.74 -6.69
N SER A 121 8.16 -5.84 -7.36
CA SER A 121 8.83 -5.85 -8.65
C SER A 121 7.98 -5.25 -9.76
N LEU A 122 8.61 -4.89 -10.87
CA LEU A 122 7.91 -4.46 -12.08
C LEU A 122 7.19 -5.63 -12.74
N SER A 123 7.86 -6.78 -12.83
CA SER A 123 7.35 -7.99 -13.46
C SER A 123 7.22 -9.15 -12.46
N ASN A 124 6.67 -10.29 -12.90
CA ASN A 124 6.47 -11.45 -12.02
C ASN A 124 7.72 -12.28 -11.79
N ILE A 125 8.63 -12.33 -12.73
CA ILE A 125 9.80 -13.22 -12.74
C ILE A 125 11.10 -12.53 -13.20
N GLY A 126 11.13 -11.19 -13.26
CA GLY A 126 12.30 -10.47 -13.76
C GLY A 126 12.52 -10.61 -15.29
N ASP A 127 11.49 -10.96 -16.02
CA ASP A 127 11.51 -11.21 -17.47
C ASP A 127 11.80 -9.95 -18.31
N MET A 128 11.76 -8.79 -17.71
CA MET A 128 12.14 -7.51 -18.31
C MET A 128 13.58 -7.08 -18.01
N GLY A 129 14.37 -7.94 -17.34
CA GLY A 129 15.74 -7.66 -16.92
C GLY A 129 15.82 -7.02 -15.53
N MET A 130 17.01 -7.11 -14.92
CA MET A 130 17.24 -6.64 -13.55
C MET A 130 17.38 -5.10 -13.46
N ASP A 131 17.79 -4.44 -14.53
CA ASP A 131 18.00 -2.99 -14.54
C ASP A 131 16.71 -2.22 -14.28
N VAL A 132 15.55 -2.73 -14.76
CA VAL A 132 14.25 -2.12 -14.54
C VAL A 132 13.72 -2.32 -13.11
N GLU A 133 14.28 -3.28 -12.37
CA GLU A 133 13.92 -3.59 -10.99
C GLU A 133 14.70 -2.72 -9.96
N GLN A 134 15.59 -1.86 -10.42
CA GLN A 134 16.33 -0.97 -9.53
C GLN A 134 15.37 -0.08 -8.71
N GLY A 135 15.50 -0.14 -7.36
CA GLY A 135 14.61 0.54 -6.43
C GLY A 135 13.21 -0.09 -6.30
N ARG A 136 13.10 -1.38 -6.65
CA ARG A 136 11.90 -2.21 -6.56
C ARG A 136 12.25 -3.55 -5.91
N ALA A 137 11.25 -4.43 -5.76
CA ALA A 137 11.44 -5.76 -5.15
C ALA A 137 12.15 -5.69 -3.79
N CYS A 138 11.74 -4.72 -2.97
CA CYS A 138 12.46 -4.34 -1.75
C CYS A 138 11.51 -3.84 -0.65
N VAL A 139 12.06 -3.69 0.55
CA VAL A 139 11.48 -2.91 1.64
C VAL A 139 12.35 -1.68 1.83
N TYR A 140 11.73 -0.52 1.83
CA TYR A 140 12.35 0.74 2.24
C TYR A 140 12.12 1.01 3.72
N GLU A 141 13.14 1.55 4.38
CA GLU A 141 13.04 2.20 5.67
C GLU A 141 12.99 3.72 5.45
N LEU A 142 12.02 4.37 6.04
CA LEU A 142 11.77 5.80 6.00
C LEU A 142 11.94 6.36 7.41
N ASP A 143 12.79 7.34 7.60
CA ASP A 143 12.89 8.10 8.86
C ASP A 143 11.75 9.14 8.89
N LEU A 144 10.91 9.07 9.93
CA LEU A 144 9.70 9.92 10.01
C LEU A 144 10.01 11.37 10.38
N ALA A 145 11.15 11.63 11.00
CA ALA A 145 11.57 12.98 11.39
C ALA A 145 12.25 13.71 10.23
N THR A 146 13.14 13.03 9.49
CA THR A 146 13.94 13.64 8.42
C THR A 146 13.33 13.44 7.03
N GLY A 147 12.51 12.40 6.84
CA GLY A 147 12.01 11.97 5.53
C GLY A 147 13.05 11.21 4.70
N GLU A 148 14.22 10.92 5.27
CA GLU A 148 15.26 10.15 4.60
C GLU A 148 14.82 8.72 4.34
N ARG A 149 15.26 8.16 3.21
CA ARG A 149 14.91 6.81 2.77
C ARG A 149 16.15 6.00 2.43
N ARG A 150 16.20 4.76 2.94
CA ARG A 150 17.20 3.77 2.51
C ARG A 150 16.54 2.44 2.17
N THR A 151 17.19 1.62 1.38
CA THR A 151 16.79 0.22 1.19
C THR A 151 17.14 -0.57 2.45
N PHE A 152 16.12 -1.17 3.08
CA PHE A 152 16.26 -2.04 4.25
C PHE A 152 16.53 -3.49 3.82
N ALA A 153 15.72 -4.01 2.89
CA ALA A 153 15.86 -5.36 2.33
C ALA A 153 15.60 -5.32 0.82
N SER A 154 16.29 -6.16 0.06
CA SER A 154 16.15 -6.28 -1.39
C SER A 154 16.10 -7.75 -1.82
N GLY A 155 15.87 -8.00 -3.11
CA GLY A 155 15.76 -9.35 -3.66
C GLY A 155 14.41 -10.03 -3.37
N LEU A 156 13.40 -9.25 -3.03
CA LEU A 156 12.04 -9.71 -2.81
C LEU A 156 11.24 -9.63 -4.13
N ARG A 157 10.11 -10.33 -4.20
CA ARG A 157 9.21 -10.19 -5.35
C ARG A 157 8.15 -9.11 -5.08
N ASN A 158 7.26 -9.36 -4.14
CA ASN A 158 6.20 -8.43 -3.76
C ASN A 158 5.89 -8.58 -2.26
N PRO A 159 6.56 -7.83 -1.39
CA PRO A 159 6.35 -7.91 0.05
C PRO A 159 5.00 -7.26 0.41
N VAL A 160 3.95 -8.08 0.54
CA VAL A 160 2.59 -7.62 0.84
C VAL A 160 2.19 -7.76 2.31
N GLY A 161 3.03 -8.40 3.12
CA GLY A 161 2.86 -8.50 4.57
C GLY A 161 4.19 -8.24 5.26
N LEU A 162 4.16 -7.41 6.30
CA LEU A 162 5.29 -7.08 7.17
C LEU A 162 4.79 -7.18 8.62
N ALA A 163 5.58 -7.77 9.48
CA ALA A 163 5.31 -7.84 10.91
C ALA A 163 6.64 -7.91 11.67
N TRP A 164 6.63 -7.41 12.89
CA TRP A 164 7.71 -7.64 13.85
C TRP A 164 7.55 -9.01 14.47
N GLU A 165 8.66 -9.71 14.67
CA GLU A 165 8.66 -10.92 15.46
C GLU A 165 8.40 -10.53 16.95
N PRO A 166 7.34 -11.09 17.59
CA PRO A 166 6.88 -10.57 18.88
C PRO A 166 7.80 -10.81 20.06
N THR A 167 8.72 -11.78 19.97
CA THR A 167 9.64 -12.16 21.08
C THR A 167 10.91 -11.34 21.06
N THR A 168 11.49 -11.13 19.89
CA THR A 168 12.81 -10.49 19.72
C THR A 168 12.72 -9.08 19.17
N GLY A 169 11.58 -8.74 18.58
CA GLY A 169 11.39 -7.46 17.88
C GLY A 169 12.14 -7.38 16.54
N ALA A 170 12.55 -8.51 15.97
CA ALA A 170 13.25 -8.58 14.69
C ALA A 170 12.31 -8.56 13.50
#